data_bb40ce0bef4d2d15a3404f910b17ec73
#
_entry.id   bb40ce0bef4d2d15a3404f910b17ec73
#
_cell.length_a   1.000
_cell.length_b   1.000
_cell.length_c   1.000
_cell.angle_alpha   90.00
_cell.angle_beta   90.00
_cell.angle_gamma   90.00
#
_symmetry.space_group_name_H-M   'P 1'
#
loop_
_entity.id
_entity.type
_entity.pdbx_description
1 polymer ?
#
loop_
_entity_poly.entity_id
_entity_poly.type
_entity_poly.pdbx_seq_one_letter_code
_entity_poly.pdbx_strand_id
1 'polypeptide(L)'
;TSKLASNALSITSGRPFTGYFDGQGHTIRNLKMVCKAAQATSAWGFFGAVANGAVVENLIFDASCSLEDKATAGTDCGVVAGLVYEATVRNVVNKASIAFDGAAPDETRMTIGMVGLAFADKNGARLEKLVNHGALTATSGGNTKNGATGIHVGGIVGFSSNKSNTTAVVTIAECANYGDLDTQVARASGIVAAANRYTEIENCVNEGDNVNAFATVNSARIGNITCITAVGSKITNTVNRGNVICKTSGAAGGIICLVNDDGNAFVGCENYGLVITDRASYKGTLFGQCNKAARFSDCIAQGDLGAYEDGSYALVGVNYTNYMSYIGDHNATAVHVNSQNILYYPNGSQVPAEPEFGVNLSSVELNAQGSNAAVVQLSSVDYDWTVSADGDWVHVTDLSDAPVVSGVRDSGVQYIKIGADANTKTAPRSAVVTFASTDGSKSATVRVDQQARGEAFPSKWVFQASTLPLYG
;
A
#
# COMPACT_ATOMS: atom_id res chain seq x y z
N THR A 1 5.26 -21.58 -8.52
CA THR A 1 5.92 -21.98 -7.25
C THR A 1 7.05 -22.98 -7.49
N SER A 2 6.89 -23.93 -8.42
CA SER A 2 7.91 -24.93 -8.69
C SER A 2 9.20 -24.36 -9.31
N LYS A 3 9.12 -23.34 -10.14
CA LYS A 3 10.31 -22.69 -10.74
C LYS A 3 11.06 -21.78 -9.77
N LEU A 4 10.40 -21.22 -8.76
CA LEU A 4 11.08 -20.50 -7.67
C LEU A 4 11.80 -21.45 -6.70
N ALA A 5 11.30 -22.68 -6.56
CA ALA A 5 11.90 -23.68 -5.70
C ALA A 5 13.01 -24.50 -6.36
N SER A 6 12.96 -24.70 -7.68
CA SER A 6 13.95 -25.50 -8.41
C SER A 6 15.07 -24.69 -9.05
N ASN A 7 14.82 -23.44 -9.39
CA ASN A 7 15.86 -22.47 -9.71
C ASN A 7 15.89 -21.51 -8.53
N ALA A 8 16.42 -21.98 -7.41
CA ALA A 8 16.94 -21.09 -6.41
C ALA A 8 17.58 -19.96 -7.19
N LEU A 9 16.91 -18.81 -7.21
CA LEU A 9 17.34 -17.63 -7.89
C LEU A 9 18.81 -17.75 -8.14
N SER A 10 19.21 -17.95 -9.39
CA SER A 10 20.62 -18.12 -9.68
C SER A 10 21.27 -16.74 -9.45
N ILE A 11 21.29 -16.33 -8.19
CA ILE A 11 22.13 -15.28 -7.65
C ILE A 11 23.59 -15.63 -8.00
N THR A 12 23.82 -16.89 -8.37
CA THR A 12 25.09 -17.41 -8.83
C THR A 12 25.54 -16.92 -10.19
N SER A 13 24.64 -16.47 -11.07
CA SER A 13 25.02 -15.92 -12.40
C SER A 13 25.15 -14.40 -12.41
N GLY A 14 24.70 -13.70 -11.36
CA GLY A 14 24.84 -12.26 -11.18
C GLY A 14 25.74 -11.95 -9.97
N ARG A 15 26.15 -10.70 -9.85
CA ARG A 15 26.85 -10.21 -8.66
C ARG A 15 25.86 -9.39 -7.82
N PRO A 16 25.11 -10.00 -6.88
CA PRO A 16 24.23 -9.25 -6.01
C PRO A 16 25.05 -8.30 -5.13
N PHE A 17 24.43 -7.21 -4.74
CA PHE A 17 24.98 -6.35 -3.69
C PHE A 17 24.86 -7.08 -2.34
N THR A 18 25.97 -7.28 -1.64
CA THR A 18 26.03 -8.01 -0.36
C THR A 18 26.62 -7.18 0.78
N GLY A 19 26.77 -5.88 0.57
CA GLY A 19 27.38 -4.94 1.52
C GLY A 19 26.37 -4.06 2.25
N TYR A 20 26.89 -2.99 2.81
CA TYR A 20 26.12 -1.94 3.43
C TYR A 20 26.16 -0.68 2.55
N PHE A 21 25.01 -0.16 2.18
CA PHE A 21 24.87 1.08 1.42
C PHE A 21 23.97 2.05 2.18
N ASP A 22 24.55 3.11 2.67
CA ASP A 22 23.85 4.23 3.27
C ASP A 22 23.85 5.42 2.31
N GLY A 23 22.69 5.74 1.77
CA GLY A 23 22.49 6.90 0.90
C GLY A 23 22.52 8.24 1.64
N GLN A 24 22.60 8.23 2.99
CA GLN A 24 22.66 9.42 3.84
C GLN A 24 21.56 10.45 3.54
N GLY A 25 20.41 9.99 3.04
CA GLY A 25 19.30 10.84 2.61
C GLY A 25 19.56 11.64 1.33
N HIS A 26 20.62 11.32 0.59
CA HIS A 26 20.88 11.98 -0.68
C HIS A 26 19.82 11.63 -1.74
N THR A 27 19.59 12.59 -2.62
CA THR A 27 18.60 12.49 -3.68
C THR A 27 19.25 12.14 -5.01
N ILE A 28 18.80 11.06 -5.62
CA ILE A 28 19.14 10.66 -6.98
C ILE A 28 18.21 11.41 -7.93
N ARG A 29 18.74 12.06 -8.97
CA ARG A 29 18.02 12.81 -9.97
C ARG A 29 18.36 12.40 -11.38
N ASN A 30 17.41 12.58 -12.29
CA ASN A 30 17.59 12.37 -13.73
C ASN A 30 18.02 10.94 -14.10
N LEU A 31 17.79 9.96 -13.23
CA LEU A 31 18.08 8.56 -13.51
C LEU A 31 16.94 7.95 -14.33
N LYS A 32 17.24 7.53 -15.54
CA LYS A 32 16.33 6.82 -16.43
C LYS A 32 16.73 5.36 -16.48
N MET A 33 15.95 4.48 -15.88
CA MET A 33 16.19 3.05 -15.88
C MET A 33 15.25 2.38 -16.90
N VAL A 34 15.80 1.62 -17.83
CA VAL A 34 15.01 0.91 -18.85
C VAL A 34 15.40 -0.57 -18.82
N CYS A 35 14.52 -1.41 -18.35
CA CYS A 35 14.66 -2.84 -18.40
C CYS A 35 14.28 -3.34 -19.81
N LYS A 36 15.17 -4.09 -20.46
CA LYS A 36 14.95 -4.70 -21.79
C LYS A 36 15.29 -6.19 -21.79
N ALA A 37 15.06 -6.88 -20.68
CA ALA A 37 15.41 -8.28 -20.56
C ALA A 37 14.64 -9.13 -21.59
N ALA A 38 15.37 -9.97 -22.31
CA ALA A 38 14.82 -10.96 -23.25
C ALA A 38 14.90 -12.39 -22.68
N GLN A 39 15.42 -12.56 -21.47
CA GLN A 39 15.56 -13.85 -20.80
C GLN A 39 14.88 -13.81 -19.45
N ALA A 40 14.19 -14.89 -19.11
CA ALA A 40 13.51 -15.05 -17.83
C ALA A 40 14.48 -15.02 -16.64
N THR A 41 13.97 -14.59 -15.45
CA THR A 41 14.70 -14.54 -14.18
C THR A 41 15.75 -13.42 -14.03
N SER A 42 15.57 -12.32 -14.72
CA SER A 42 16.42 -11.13 -14.56
C SER A 42 15.86 -10.17 -13.52
N ALA A 43 16.70 -9.69 -12.62
CA ALA A 43 16.36 -8.66 -11.64
C ALA A 43 16.96 -7.31 -12.05
N TRP A 44 16.13 -6.27 -12.08
CA TRP A 44 16.49 -4.93 -12.58
C TRP A 44 16.06 -3.83 -11.61
N GLY A 45 16.91 -2.84 -11.44
CA GLY A 45 16.67 -1.68 -10.59
C GLY A 45 17.94 -0.88 -10.39
N PHE A 46 17.90 0.09 -9.50
CA PHE A 46 19.13 0.78 -9.07
C PHE A 46 20.15 -0.24 -8.51
N PHE A 47 19.63 -1.18 -7.71
CA PHE A 47 20.30 -2.46 -7.46
C PHE A 47 19.56 -3.55 -8.24
N GLY A 48 20.27 -4.33 -9.05
CA GLY A 48 19.65 -5.51 -9.66
C GLY A 48 19.18 -6.49 -8.58
N ALA A 49 20.09 -6.87 -7.67
CA ALA A 49 19.78 -7.68 -6.49
C ALA A 49 20.52 -7.18 -5.25
N VAL A 50 19.83 -7.20 -4.11
CA VAL A 50 20.37 -6.95 -2.75
C VAL A 50 20.21 -8.25 -1.98
N ALA A 51 21.31 -8.84 -1.48
CA ALA A 51 21.25 -10.20 -0.97
C ALA A 51 22.16 -10.48 0.24
N ASN A 52 21.88 -11.60 0.91
CA ASN A 52 22.77 -12.23 1.90
C ASN A 52 23.16 -11.30 3.06
N GLY A 53 22.19 -10.71 3.72
CA GLY A 53 22.38 -9.82 4.86
C GLY A 53 22.77 -8.39 4.50
N ALA A 54 22.78 -8.04 3.21
CA ALA A 54 23.03 -6.66 2.78
C ALA A 54 21.98 -5.69 3.33
N VAL A 55 22.40 -4.44 3.49
CA VAL A 55 21.54 -3.33 3.90
C VAL A 55 21.65 -2.20 2.89
N VAL A 56 20.51 -1.70 2.43
CA VAL A 56 20.38 -0.49 1.62
C VAL A 56 19.43 0.46 2.34
N GLU A 57 19.89 1.68 2.60
CA GLU A 57 19.06 2.62 3.35
C GLU A 57 19.29 4.09 2.98
N ASN A 58 18.35 4.94 3.44
CA ASN A 58 18.44 6.40 3.41
C ASN A 58 18.62 6.98 1.99
N LEU A 59 17.76 6.61 1.05
CA LEU A 59 17.79 7.07 -0.33
C LEU A 59 16.50 7.80 -0.73
N ILE A 60 16.64 8.78 -1.62
CA ILE A 60 15.51 9.46 -2.26
C ILE A 60 15.67 9.40 -3.77
N PHE A 61 14.69 8.87 -4.49
CA PHE A 61 14.57 8.99 -5.94
C PHE A 61 13.64 10.14 -6.27
N ASP A 62 14.16 11.15 -6.95
CA ASP A 62 13.42 12.36 -7.35
C ASP A 62 12.40 12.07 -8.48
N ALA A 63 11.39 12.92 -8.62
CA ALA A 63 10.39 12.81 -9.70
C ALA A 63 10.98 12.92 -11.12
N SER A 64 12.21 13.42 -11.26
CA SER A 64 12.92 13.42 -12.54
C SER A 64 13.48 12.03 -12.94
N CYS A 65 13.43 11.06 -12.03
CA CYS A 65 13.79 9.68 -12.31
C CYS A 65 12.61 8.90 -12.89
N SER A 66 12.89 7.79 -13.57
CA SER A 66 11.87 6.85 -14.02
C SER A 66 12.42 5.43 -14.12
N LEU A 67 11.53 4.45 -13.93
CA LEU A 67 11.75 3.06 -14.29
C LEU A 67 10.75 2.67 -15.38
N GLU A 68 11.26 2.20 -16.51
CA GLU A 68 10.45 1.62 -17.57
C GLU A 68 10.82 0.14 -17.74
N ASP A 69 9.86 -0.76 -17.57
CA ASP A 69 10.05 -2.17 -17.86
C ASP A 69 9.48 -2.50 -19.25
N LYS A 70 10.37 -2.72 -20.19
CA LYS A 70 10.11 -3.12 -21.59
C LYS A 70 10.57 -4.55 -21.86
N ALA A 71 10.65 -5.35 -20.82
CA ALA A 71 11.09 -6.73 -20.95
C ALA A 71 10.10 -7.57 -21.77
N THR A 72 10.64 -8.56 -22.44
CA THR A 72 9.86 -9.55 -23.22
C THR A 72 9.92 -10.94 -22.58
N ALA A 73 10.47 -11.05 -21.38
CA ALA A 73 10.56 -12.27 -20.58
C ALA A 73 10.35 -11.95 -19.12
N GLY A 74 10.12 -12.97 -18.30
CA GLY A 74 9.86 -12.80 -16.86
C GLY A 74 10.98 -12.05 -16.15
N THR A 75 10.63 -10.92 -15.53
CA THR A 75 11.56 -10.05 -14.81
C THR A 75 11.03 -9.68 -13.44
N ASP A 76 11.95 -9.36 -12.56
CA ASP A 76 11.68 -8.70 -11.28
C ASP A 76 12.26 -7.28 -11.36
N CYS A 77 11.40 -6.27 -11.50
CA CYS A 77 11.79 -4.88 -11.69
C CYS A 77 11.39 -3.99 -10.51
N GLY A 78 12.32 -3.19 -10.00
CA GLY A 78 12.05 -2.23 -8.93
C GLY A 78 12.94 -1.01 -9.00
N VAL A 79 12.41 0.17 -8.63
CA VAL A 79 13.20 1.40 -8.63
C VAL A 79 14.42 1.25 -7.72
N VAL A 80 14.25 0.66 -6.55
CA VAL A 80 15.33 0.43 -5.58
C VAL A 80 16.07 -0.85 -5.92
N ALA A 81 15.32 -1.96 -6.03
CA ALA A 81 15.90 -3.27 -6.31
C ALA A 81 14.94 -4.16 -7.09
N GLY A 82 15.44 -4.88 -8.07
CA GLY A 82 14.67 -5.94 -8.72
C GLY A 82 14.42 -7.09 -7.76
N LEU A 83 15.42 -7.48 -6.98
CA LEU A 83 15.33 -8.55 -5.99
C LEU A 83 15.93 -8.11 -4.65
N VAL A 84 15.20 -8.38 -3.56
CA VAL A 84 15.73 -8.38 -2.19
C VAL A 84 15.66 -9.80 -1.64
N TYR A 85 16.80 -10.42 -1.42
CA TYR A 85 16.94 -11.80 -0.99
C TYR A 85 17.68 -11.90 0.35
N GLU A 86 16.97 -12.26 1.42
CA GLU A 86 17.56 -12.33 2.77
C GLU A 86 18.35 -11.06 3.15
N ALA A 87 17.80 -9.89 2.87
CA ALA A 87 18.46 -8.60 3.02
C ALA A 87 17.48 -7.55 3.52
N THR A 88 18.00 -6.37 3.84
CA THR A 88 17.20 -5.25 4.36
C THR A 88 17.26 -4.06 3.41
N VAL A 89 16.10 -3.49 3.10
CA VAL A 89 15.96 -2.18 2.45
C VAL A 89 15.08 -1.30 3.33
N ARG A 90 15.57 -0.12 3.72
CA ARG A 90 14.81 0.75 4.63
C ARG A 90 15.04 2.24 4.39
N ASN A 91 14.08 3.07 4.86
CA ASN A 91 14.13 4.53 4.74
C ASN A 91 14.38 4.99 3.29
N VAL A 92 13.59 4.51 2.34
CA VAL A 92 13.71 4.91 0.94
C VAL A 92 12.45 5.60 0.48
N VAL A 93 12.60 6.78 -0.11
CA VAL A 93 11.50 7.54 -0.71
C VAL A 93 11.61 7.47 -2.23
N ASN A 94 10.55 7.02 -2.89
CA ASN A 94 10.43 7.03 -4.34
C ASN A 94 9.44 8.11 -4.79
N LYS A 95 9.87 8.98 -5.69
CA LYS A 95 9.01 9.91 -6.45
C LYS A 95 9.09 9.65 -7.96
N ALA A 96 9.93 8.69 -8.36
CA ALA A 96 10.09 8.31 -9.76
C ALA A 96 8.83 7.58 -10.25
N SER A 97 8.43 7.85 -11.50
CA SER A 97 7.38 7.07 -12.15
C SER A 97 7.86 5.65 -12.48
N ILE A 98 6.94 4.69 -12.40
CA ILE A 98 7.18 3.29 -12.73
C ILE A 98 6.20 2.88 -13.82
N ALA A 99 6.71 2.35 -14.92
CA ALA A 99 5.89 1.92 -16.03
C ALA A 99 6.29 0.53 -16.54
N PHE A 100 5.29 -0.28 -16.89
CA PHE A 100 5.47 -1.51 -17.64
C PHE A 100 4.69 -1.43 -18.96
N ASP A 101 5.38 -1.54 -20.08
CA ASP A 101 4.80 -1.60 -21.43
C ASP A 101 5.47 -2.64 -22.34
N GLY A 102 6.15 -3.60 -21.74
CA GLY A 102 6.80 -4.71 -22.43
C GLY A 102 5.81 -5.78 -22.93
N ALA A 103 6.33 -6.81 -23.55
CA ALA A 103 5.58 -8.01 -23.89
C ALA A 103 5.74 -9.06 -22.79
N ALA A 104 4.63 -9.58 -22.28
CA ALA A 104 4.64 -10.55 -21.18
C ALA A 104 3.93 -11.84 -21.61
N PRO A 105 4.66 -12.84 -22.16
CA PRO A 105 4.07 -14.13 -22.50
C PRO A 105 3.40 -14.80 -21.30
N ASP A 106 2.33 -15.56 -21.54
CA ASP A 106 1.47 -16.15 -20.53
C ASP A 106 2.20 -16.98 -19.46
N GLU A 107 3.25 -17.66 -19.79
CA GLU A 107 3.96 -18.54 -18.84
C GLU A 107 5.08 -17.82 -18.08
N THR A 108 5.11 -16.49 -18.12
CA THR A 108 6.11 -15.69 -17.44
C THR A 108 5.51 -14.92 -16.27
N ARG A 109 6.23 -14.91 -15.14
CA ARG A 109 5.94 -13.99 -14.03
C ARG A 109 6.74 -12.73 -14.21
N MET A 110 6.08 -11.58 -14.03
CA MET A 110 6.72 -10.28 -13.96
C MET A 110 6.30 -9.59 -12.68
N THR A 111 7.24 -8.95 -12.00
CA THR A 111 6.97 -8.26 -10.73
C THR A 111 7.54 -6.85 -10.78
N ILE A 112 6.73 -5.88 -10.39
CA ILE A 112 7.04 -4.46 -10.57
C ILE A 112 6.64 -3.70 -9.31
N GLY A 113 7.52 -2.76 -8.87
CA GLY A 113 7.26 -1.92 -7.69
C GLY A 113 8.46 -1.04 -7.32
N MET A 114 8.51 -0.51 -6.10
CA MET A 114 9.77 -0.02 -5.54
C MET A 114 10.78 -1.17 -5.43
N VAL A 115 10.30 -2.34 -5.04
CA VAL A 115 11.01 -3.62 -5.06
C VAL A 115 10.21 -4.60 -5.92
N GLY A 116 10.83 -5.24 -6.90
CA GLY A 116 10.17 -6.22 -7.74
C GLY A 116 9.80 -7.48 -6.96
N LEU A 117 10.79 -8.15 -6.40
CA LEU A 117 10.64 -9.39 -5.60
C LEU A 117 11.34 -9.26 -4.25
N ALA A 118 10.64 -9.57 -3.17
CA ALA A 118 11.22 -9.79 -1.84
C ALA A 118 11.14 -11.29 -1.49
N PHE A 119 12.26 -11.88 -1.09
CA PHE A 119 12.34 -13.33 -0.89
C PHE A 119 13.19 -13.72 0.32
N ALA A 120 12.69 -14.69 1.09
CA ALA A 120 13.36 -15.29 2.23
C ALA A 120 13.63 -16.79 1.99
N ASP A 121 14.79 -17.29 2.40
CA ASP A 121 15.12 -18.72 2.36
C ASP A 121 15.42 -19.23 3.78
N LYS A 122 16.63 -19.02 4.27
CA LYS A 122 17.05 -19.41 5.64
C LYS A 122 16.85 -18.27 6.61
N ASN A 123 17.10 -17.06 6.14
CA ASN A 123 16.93 -15.84 6.89
C ASN A 123 15.77 -15.03 6.31
N GLY A 124 15.25 -14.09 7.09
CA GLY A 124 14.20 -13.18 6.64
C GLY A 124 14.69 -12.16 5.64
N ALA A 125 13.77 -11.57 4.88
CA ALA A 125 13.99 -10.33 4.15
C ALA A 125 13.15 -9.22 4.81
N ARG A 126 13.69 -7.99 4.92
CA ARG A 126 13.02 -6.88 5.59
C ARG A 126 12.97 -5.63 4.70
N LEU A 127 11.77 -5.15 4.49
CA LEU A 127 11.48 -3.89 3.83
C LEU A 127 10.79 -2.98 4.84
N GLU A 128 11.38 -1.82 5.13
CA GLU A 128 10.90 -0.98 6.22
C GLU A 128 10.94 0.50 5.83
N LYS A 129 9.87 1.23 6.12
CA LYS A 129 9.78 2.68 5.84
C LYS A 129 10.08 3.02 4.38
N LEU A 130 9.53 2.20 3.47
CA LEU A 130 9.55 2.52 2.05
C LEU A 130 8.32 3.37 1.73
N VAL A 131 8.55 4.52 1.11
CA VAL A 131 7.49 5.48 0.79
C VAL A 131 7.46 5.70 -0.72
N ASN A 132 6.34 5.38 -1.36
CA ASN A 132 6.12 5.61 -2.77
C ASN A 132 5.19 6.80 -3.01
N HIS A 133 5.67 7.78 -3.75
CA HIS A 133 4.86 8.89 -4.31
C HIS A 133 4.79 8.82 -5.84
N GLY A 134 5.54 7.91 -6.46
CA GLY A 134 5.56 7.77 -7.91
C GLY A 134 4.33 7.03 -8.42
N ALA A 135 3.72 7.53 -9.48
CA ALA A 135 2.63 6.82 -10.15
C ALA A 135 3.15 5.53 -10.83
N LEU A 136 2.30 4.52 -10.82
CA LEU A 136 2.56 3.25 -11.50
C LEU A 136 1.57 3.04 -12.64
N THR A 137 2.10 2.72 -13.82
CA THR A 137 1.28 2.31 -14.98
C THR A 137 1.75 0.95 -15.48
N ALA A 138 0.81 0.08 -15.87
CA ALA A 138 1.19 -1.20 -16.42
C ALA A 138 0.16 -1.74 -17.41
N THR A 139 0.62 -2.14 -18.59
CA THR A 139 -0.20 -2.87 -19.56
C THR A 139 -0.11 -4.38 -19.33
N SER A 140 -1.00 -5.17 -19.94
CA SER A 140 -0.95 -6.63 -19.85
C SER A 140 0.23 -7.23 -20.63
N GLY A 141 0.79 -6.50 -21.56
CA GLY A 141 1.84 -7.00 -22.45
C GLY A 141 1.47 -8.27 -23.22
N GLY A 142 0.17 -8.56 -23.37
CA GLY A 142 -0.35 -9.80 -23.94
C GLY A 142 -0.51 -10.95 -22.95
N ASN A 143 -0.14 -10.80 -21.68
CA ASN A 143 -0.33 -11.82 -20.65
C ASN A 143 -1.80 -11.91 -20.25
N THR A 144 -2.36 -13.13 -20.26
CA THR A 144 -3.76 -13.42 -19.90
C THR A 144 -3.89 -14.17 -18.57
N LYS A 145 -2.78 -14.51 -17.91
CA LYS A 145 -2.76 -15.31 -16.67
C LYS A 145 -3.04 -14.47 -15.44
N ASN A 146 -3.78 -15.04 -14.52
CA ASN A 146 -4.08 -14.46 -13.21
C ASN A 146 -3.38 -15.20 -12.05
N GLY A 147 -2.60 -16.22 -12.37
CA GLY A 147 -1.89 -17.07 -11.41
C GLY A 147 -0.51 -16.54 -11.05
N ALA A 148 0.36 -17.44 -10.61
CA ALA A 148 1.75 -17.12 -10.26
C ALA A 148 2.59 -16.68 -11.47
N THR A 149 2.14 -16.97 -12.68
CA THR A 149 2.77 -16.56 -13.96
C THR A 149 2.20 -15.27 -14.55
N GLY A 150 1.33 -14.57 -13.80
CA GLY A 150 0.80 -13.26 -14.22
C GLY A 150 1.75 -12.11 -13.91
N ILE A 151 1.32 -10.92 -14.30
CA ILE A 151 2.00 -9.67 -13.96
C ILE A 151 1.50 -9.19 -12.60
N HIS A 152 2.43 -8.85 -11.72
CA HIS A 152 2.19 -8.39 -10.37
C HIS A 152 2.76 -6.98 -10.18
N VAL A 153 1.90 -6.02 -9.95
CA VAL A 153 2.27 -4.61 -9.77
C VAL A 153 1.93 -4.16 -8.36
N GLY A 154 2.94 -3.81 -7.57
CA GLY A 154 2.77 -3.29 -6.22
C GLY A 154 3.39 -1.92 -6.06
N GLY A 155 2.71 -1.01 -5.37
CA GLY A 155 3.28 0.30 -5.07
C GLY A 155 4.61 0.20 -4.33
N ILE A 156 4.72 -0.76 -3.43
CA ILE A 156 5.95 -1.05 -2.69
C ILE A 156 6.61 -2.33 -3.21
N VAL A 157 5.89 -3.46 -3.27
CA VAL A 157 6.46 -4.75 -3.66
C VAL A 157 5.58 -5.45 -4.69
N GLY A 158 6.17 -5.88 -5.81
CA GLY A 158 5.46 -6.66 -6.81
C GLY A 158 5.10 -8.06 -6.31
N PHE A 159 6.04 -8.77 -5.69
CA PHE A 159 5.83 -10.12 -5.18
C PHE A 159 6.68 -10.39 -3.94
N SER A 160 6.09 -10.97 -2.91
CA SER A 160 6.82 -11.45 -1.73
C SER A 160 6.58 -12.93 -1.50
N SER A 161 7.60 -13.66 -1.12
CA SER A 161 7.52 -15.09 -0.83
C SER A 161 8.71 -15.58 -0.04
N ASN A 162 8.59 -16.80 0.48
CA ASN A 162 9.72 -17.55 0.96
C ASN A 162 9.91 -18.87 0.19
N LYS A 163 11.02 -19.54 0.47
CA LYS A 163 11.28 -20.88 -0.05
C LYS A 163 10.31 -21.88 0.58
N SER A 164 9.82 -22.82 -0.21
CA SER A 164 8.73 -23.73 0.18
C SER A 164 9.00 -24.61 1.40
N ASN A 165 10.25 -24.80 1.78
CA ASN A 165 10.66 -25.68 2.88
C ASN A 165 11.07 -24.92 4.15
N THR A 166 10.80 -23.62 4.23
CA THR A 166 11.19 -22.77 5.36
C THR A 166 10.01 -21.99 5.88
N THR A 167 10.14 -21.49 7.10
CA THR A 167 9.22 -20.53 7.72
C THR A 167 9.85 -19.15 7.84
N ALA A 168 10.95 -18.90 7.13
CA ALA A 168 11.57 -17.58 7.07
C ALA A 168 10.59 -16.54 6.52
N VAL A 169 10.53 -15.38 7.14
CA VAL A 169 9.51 -14.37 6.91
C VAL A 169 10.05 -13.24 6.03
N VAL A 170 9.22 -12.78 5.08
CA VAL A 170 9.40 -11.47 4.46
C VAL A 170 8.58 -10.46 5.25
N THR A 171 9.25 -9.51 5.90
CA THR A 171 8.60 -8.45 6.67
C THR A 171 8.54 -7.17 5.84
N ILE A 172 7.35 -6.58 5.74
CA ILE A 172 7.09 -5.28 5.08
C ILE A 172 6.42 -4.41 6.11
N ALA A 173 7.20 -3.46 6.67
CA ALA A 173 6.79 -2.71 7.86
C ALA A 173 6.83 -1.20 7.63
N GLU A 174 5.88 -0.48 8.19
CA GLU A 174 5.84 1.00 8.20
C GLU A 174 5.99 1.61 6.79
N CYS A 175 5.52 0.90 5.75
CA CYS A 175 5.59 1.35 4.38
C CYS A 175 4.33 2.12 3.98
N ALA A 176 4.49 3.10 3.08
CA ALA A 176 3.38 3.92 2.62
C ALA A 176 3.37 4.08 1.10
N ASN A 177 2.21 3.90 0.48
CA ASN A 177 2.01 4.21 -0.92
C ASN A 177 1.03 5.38 -1.08
N TYR A 178 1.50 6.45 -1.69
CA TYR A 178 0.73 7.64 -2.08
C TYR A 178 0.55 7.75 -3.60
N GLY A 179 1.26 6.92 -4.36
CA GLY A 179 1.19 6.92 -5.81
C GLY A 179 -0.01 6.13 -6.31
N ASP A 180 -0.69 6.68 -7.31
CA ASP A 180 -1.79 5.99 -7.97
C ASP A 180 -1.29 4.86 -8.87
N LEU A 181 -2.11 3.83 -9.01
CA LEU A 181 -1.91 2.73 -9.93
C LEU A 181 -2.97 2.77 -11.03
N ASP A 182 -2.55 2.89 -12.30
CA ASP A 182 -3.40 2.72 -13.48
C ASP A 182 -2.91 1.54 -14.30
N THR A 183 -3.60 0.43 -14.22
CA THR A 183 -3.07 -0.85 -14.67
C THR A 183 -4.05 -1.66 -15.51
N GLN A 184 -3.50 -2.54 -16.34
CA GLN A 184 -4.22 -3.56 -17.10
C GLN A 184 -3.58 -4.93 -16.86
N VAL A 185 -3.43 -5.31 -15.59
CA VAL A 185 -2.70 -6.52 -15.19
C VAL A 185 -3.54 -7.40 -14.27
N ALA A 186 -3.12 -8.65 -14.13
CA ALA A 186 -3.83 -9.63 -13.31
C ALA A 186 -3.87 -9.27 -11.82
N ARG A 187 -2.83 -8.61 -11.32
CA ARG A 187 -2.72 -8.25 -9.88
C ARG A 187 -2.08 -6.88 -9.71
N ALA A 188 -2.82 -5.97 -9.11
CA ALA A 188 -2.32 -4.64 -8.77
C ALA A 188 -2.71 -4.29 -7.32
N SER A 189 -1.76 -3.75 -6.56
CA SER A 189 -1.97 -3.40 -5.15
C SER A 189 -1.11 -2.20 -4.74
N GLY A 190 -1.63 -1.37 -3.86
CA GLY A 190 -0.86 -0.23 -3.31
C GLY A 190 0.38 -0.65 -2.54
N ILE A 191 0.33 -1.73 -1.78
CA ILE A 191 1.49 -2.18 -0.99
C ILE A 191 2.15 -3.41 -1.62
N VAL A 192 1.51 -4.58 -1.63
CA VAL A 192 2.12 -5.82 -2.13
C VAL A 192 1.17 -6.51 -3.10
N ALA A 193 1.54 -6.67 -4.37
CA ALA A 193 0.62 -7.32 -5.32
C ALA A 193 0.40 -8.81 -4.99
N ALA A 194 1.38 -9.51 -4.46
CA ALA A 194 1.18 -10.89 -3.99
C ALA A 194 2.03 -11.18 -2.74
N ALA A 195 1.39 -11.37 -1.61
CA ALA A 195 1.96 -11.89 -0.36
C ALA A 195 1.84 -13.42 -0.36
N ASN A 196 2.75 -14.09 -1.08
CA ASN A 196 2.54 -15.49 -1.45
C ASN A 196 2.74 -16.48 -0.29
N ARG A 197 3.79 -16.33 0.50
CA ARG A 197 4.08 -17.24 1.63
C ARG A 197 4.83 -16.50 2.73
N TYR A 198 4.41 -16.72 4.00
CA TYR A 198 5.07 -16.21 5.19
C TYR A 198 5.51 -14.74 5.02
N THR A 199 4.56 -13.93 4.58
CA THR A 199 4.74 -12.47 4.43
C THR A 199 4.00 -11.79 5.57
N GLU A 200 4.70 -10.95 6.31
CA GLU A 200 4.12 -10.09 7.34
C GLU A 200 4.10 -8.66 6.83
N ILE A 201 2.91 -8.08 6.73
CA ILE A 201 2.69 -6.68 6.37
C ILE A 201 2.16 -5.99 7.61
N GLU A 202 2.90 -5.00 8.13
CA GLU A 202 2.58 -4.37 9.41
C GLU A 202 2.72 -2.85 9.37
N ASN A 203 1.75 -2.16 9.97
CA ASN A 203 1.76 -0.69 10.10
C ASN A 203 1.94 0.03 8.76
N CYS A 204 1.35 -0.51 7.68
CA CYS A 204 1.44 0.07 6.35
C CYS A 204 0.21 0.90 6.01
N VAL A 205 0.38 1.87 5.12
CA VAL A 205 -0.70 2.75 4.67
C VAL A 205 -0.72 2.82 3.14
N ASN A 206 -1.90 2.68 2.55
CA ASN A 206 -2.13 3.01 1.15
C ASN A 206 -3.10 4.20 1.06
N GLU A 207 -2.68 5.25 0.38
CA GLU A 207 -3.48 6.44 0.08
C GLU A 207 -3.79 6.54 -1.43
N GLY A 208 -2.96 5.89 -2.28
CA GLY A 208 -3.12 5.95 -3.73
C GLY A 208 -4.29 5.12 -4.24
N ASP A 209 -4.96 5.62 -5.26
CA ASP A 209 -6.02 4.91 -5.96
C ASP A 209 -5.45 3.76 -6.81
N ASN A 210 -6.19 2.67 -6.89
CA ASN A 210 -5.84 1.51 -7.70
C ASN A 210 -6.92 1.28 -8.75
N VAL A 211 -6.67 1.76 -9.95
CA VAL A 211 -7.55 1.60 -11.09
C VAL A 211 -7.03 0.48 -12.00
N ASN A 212 -7.86 -0.51 -12.26
CA ASN A 212 -7.46 -1.63 -13.10
C ASN A 212 -8.49 -1.93 -14.20
N ALA A 213 -8.01 -2.09 -15.41
CA ALA A 213 -8.80 -2.42 -16.59
C ALA A 213 -8.30 -3.69 -17.32
N PHE A 214 -7.91 -4.73 -16.57
CA PHE A 214 -7.44 -5.98 -17.15
C PHE A 214 -8.55 -6.67 -17.99
N ALA A 215 -8.29 -6.84 -19.26
CA ALA A 215 -9.33 -7.23 -20.24
C ALA A 215 -9.81 -8.68 -20.14
N THR A 216 -9.07 -9.56 -19.44
CA THR A 216 -9.48 -10.96 -19.31
C THR A 216 -10.56 -11.07 -18.27
N VAL A 217 -11.75 -11.46 -18.67
CA VAL A 217 -12.94 -11.56 -17.83
C VAL A 217 -12.70 -12.46 -16.61
N ASN A 218 -13.11 -11.98 -15.44
CA ASN A 218 -13.00 -12.68 -14.15
C ASN A 218 -11.56 -12.99 -13.68
N SER A 219 -10.55 -12.36 -14.24
CA SER A 219 -9.15 -12.70 -13.96
C SER A 219 -8.43 -11.70 -13.08
N ALA A 220 -8.83 -10.44 -13.06
CA ALA A 220 -8.20 -9.44 -12.20
C ALA A 220 -8.42 -9.75 -10.72
N ARG A 221 -7.38 -9.51 -9.93
CA ARG A 221 -7.39 -9.60 -8.47
C ARG A 221 -6.79 -8.31 -7.93
N ILE A 222 -7.62 -7.49 -7.29
CA ILE A 222 -7.23 -6.14 -6.89
C ILE A 222 -7.54 -5.94 -5.42
N GLY A 223 -6.52 -5.52 -4.67
CA GLY A 223 -6.66 -5.14 -3.28
C GLY A 223 -5.60 -4.11 -2.93
N ASN A 224 -5.92 -3.10 -2.15
CA ASN A 224 -4.97 -2.00 -1.95
C ASN A 224 -3.83 -2.31 -0.99
N ILE A 225 -3.97 -3.29 -0.11
CA ILE A 225 -2.85 -3.75 0.71
C ILE A 225 -2.19 -4.96 0.05
N THR A 226 -2.99 -5.95 -0.37
CA THR A 226 -2.47 -7.04 -1.20
C THR A 226 -3.57 -7.64 -2.07
N CYS A 227 -3.21 -8.19 -3.22
CA CYS A 227 -4.21 -8.88 -4.05
C CYS A 227 -4.44 -10.30 -3.57
N ILE A 228 -3.43 -10.97 -3.05
CA ILE A 228 -3.52 -12.36 -2.65
C ILE A 228 -2.60 -12.67 -1.48
N THR A 229 -3.08 -13.46 -0.54
CA THR A 229 -2.24 -14.15 0.44
C THR A 229 -2.25 -15.67 0.19
N ALA A 230 -1.12 -16.28 0.46
CA ALA A 230 -0.99 -17.73 0.56
C ALA A 230 -0.54 -18.11 1.97
N VAL A 231 0.04 -19.27 2.14
CA VAL A 231 0.33 -19.90 3.44
C VAL A 231 0.96 -18.97 4.47
N GLY A 232 0.33 -18.81 5.61
CA GLY A 232 0.92 -18.24 6.83
C GLY A 232 1.22 -16.74 6.77
N SER A 233 0.60 -16.00 5.88
CA SER A 233 0.80 -14.54 5.82
C SER A 233 -0.05 -13.82 6.86
N LYS A 234 0.50 -12.70 7.38
CA LYS A 234 -0.17 -11.86 8.36
C LYS A 234 -0.20 -10.41 7.89
N ILE A 235 -1.32 -9.74 8.11
CA ILE A 235 -1.47 -8.31 7.86
C ILE A 235 -1.98 -7.67 9.15
N THR A 236 -1.22 -6.69 9.66
CA THR A 236 -1.49 -6.13 10.99
C THR A 236 -1.45 -4.60 10.94
N ASN A 237 -2.42 -3.95 11.58
CA ASN A 237 -2.48 -2.49 11.77
C ASN A 237 -2.25 -1.72 10.46
N THR A 238 -2.88 -2.15 9.39
CA THR A 238 -2.64 -1.62 8.05
C THR A 238 -3.89 -0.94 7.52
N VAL A 239 -3.72 0.25 6.98
CA VAL A 239 -4.83 1.14 6.60
C VAL A 239 -4.84 1.35 5.09
N ASN A 240 -6.01 1.21 4.48
CA ASN A 240 -6.28 1.65 3.12
C ASN A 240 -7.24 2.85 3.10
N ARG A 241 -6.86 3.92 2.42
CA ARG A 241 -7.71 5.08 2.13
C ARG A 241 -7.92 5.31 0.63
N GLY A 242 -7.07 4.72 -0.21
CA GLY A 242 -7.23 4.79 -1.66
C GLY A 242 -8.35 3.90 -2.17
N ASN A 243 -8.95 4.28 -3.28
CA ASN A 243 -10.03 3.54 -3.91
C ASN A 243 -9.51 2.29 -4.65
N VAL A 244 -10.30 1.23 -4.67
CA VAL A 244 -10.08 0.03 -5.49
C VAL A 244 -11.12 0.01 -6.59
N ILE A 245 -10.71 0.28 -7.82
CA ILE A 245 -11.59 0.40 -8.97
C ILE A 245 -11.22 -0.64 -10.02
N CYS A 246 -11.99 -1.71 -10.12
CA CYS A 246 -11.85 -2.72 -11.17
C CYS A 246 -12.87 -2.44 -12.28
N LYS A 247 -12.38 -1.91 -13.41
CA LYS A 247 -13.22 -1.57 -14.59
C LYS A 247 -13.71 -2.81 -15.37
N THR A 248 -13.38 -3.98 -14.90
CA THR A 248 -13.78 -5.26 -15.49
C THR A 248 -14.37 -6.15 -14.40
N SER A 249 -14.95 -7.28 -14.77
CA SER A 249 -15.57 -8.22 -13.81
C SER A 249 -14.54 -9.02 -12.99
N GLY A 250 -13.51 -8.33 -12.45
CA GLY A 250 -12.53 -8.90 -11.53
C GLY A 250 -13.00 -8.93 -10.09
N ALA A 251 -12.25 -9.61 -9.22
CA ALA A 251 -12.49 -9.59 -7.79
C ALA A 251 -11.77 -8.42 -7.13
N ALA A 252 -12.40 -7.79 -6.14
CA ALA A 252 -11.85 -6.62 -5.47
C ALA A 252 -12.11 -6.66 -3.95
N GLY A 253 -11.13 -6.20 -3.16
CA GLY A 253 -11.27 -6.00 -1.73
C GLY A 253 -10.43 -4.81 -1.26
N GLY A 254 -10.92 -4.07 -0.27
CA GLY A 254 -10.22 -2.88 0.21
C GLY A 254 -8.84 -3.19 0.80
N ILE A 255 -8.76 -4.27 1.56
CA ILE A 255 -7.48 -4.76 2.14
C ILE A 255 -6.89 -5.84 1.24
N ILE A 256 -7.63 -6.91 0.99
CA ILE A 256 -7.17 -8.04 0.18
C ILE A 256 -8.26 -8.55 -0.75
N CYS A 257 -7.87 -8.87 -1.98
CA CYS A 257 -8.81 -9.49 -2.91
C CYS A 257 -9.04 -10.98 -2.62
N LEU A 258 -7.98 -11.76 -2.39
CA LEU A 258 -8.10 -13.23 -2.31
C LEU A 258 -7.25 -13.81 -1.18
N VAL A 259 -7.90 -14.46 -0.22
CA VAL A 259 -7.29 -15.38 0.73
C VAL A 259 -7.28 -16.77 0.10
N ASN A 260 -6.11 -17.25 -0.32
CA ASN A 260 -6.01 -18.45 -1.16
C ASN A 260 -5.59 -19.71 -0.41
N ASP A 261 -4.88 -19.59 0.70
CA ASP A 261 -4.37 -20.71 1.50
C ASP A 261 -4.61 -20.51 3.00
N ASP A 262 -4.37 -21.56 3.79
CA ASP A 262 -4.61 -21.57 5.22
C ASP A 262 -3.57 -20.81 6.04
N GLY A 263 -3.92 -20.51 7.29
CA GLY A 263 -3.01 -19.92 8.29
C GLY A 263 -2.79 -18.42 8.17
N ASN A 264 -3.62 -17.72 7.39
CA ASN A 264 -3.56 -16.26 7.29
C ASN A 264 -4.26 -15.60 8.48
N ALA A 265 -3.74 -14.45 8.89
CA ALA A 265 -4.33 -13.63 9.94
C ALA A 265 -4.33 -12.14 9.57
N PHE A 266 -5.42 -11.46 9.93
CA PHE A 266 -5.65 -10.04 9.68
C PHE A 266 -6.06 -9.39 11.00
N VAL A 267 -5.28 -8.43 11.48
CA VAL A 267 -5.52 -7.79 12.81
C VAL A 267 -5.39 -6.28 12.67
N GLY A 268 -6.39 -5.55 13.14
CA GLY A 268 -6.37 -4.08 13.11
C GLY A 268 -6.28 -3.49 11.71
N CYS A 269 -6.83 -4.17 10.70
CA CYS A 269 -6.82 -3.68 9.32
C CYS A 269 -8.02 -2.78 9.06
N GLU A 270 -7.81 -1.65 8.40
CA GLU A 270 -8.84 -0.65 8.18
C GLU A 270 -8.97 -0.31 6.70
N ASN A 271 -10.20 -0.27 6.18
CA ASN A 271 -10.48 0.22 4.84
C ASN A 271 -11.47 1.39 4.87
N TYR A 272 -11.04 2.50 4.32
CA TYR A 272 -11.82 3.73 4.14
C TYR A 272 -12.07 4.06 2.67
N GLY A 273 -11.40 3.37 1.74
CA GLY A 273 -11.55 3.57 0.30
C GLY A 273 -12.76 2.85 -0.28
N LEU A 274 -13.25 3.35 -1.40
CA LEU A 274 -14.29 2.72 -2.18
C LEU A 274 -13.79 1.42 -2.80
N VAL A 275 -14.65 0.42 -2.89
CA VAL A 275 -14.39 -0.82 -3.63
C VAL A 275 -15.42 -0.96 -4.75
N ILE A 276 -14.98 -0.81 -5.98
CA ILE A 276 -15.84 -0.82 -7.18
C ILE A 276 -15.43 -1.93 -8.12
N THR A 277 -16.35 -2.81 -8.48
CA THR A 277 -16.20 -3.81 -9.54
C THR A 277 -17.58 -4.23 -10.03
N ASP A 278 -17.69 -4.57 -11.29
CA ASP A 278 -18.93 -5.10 -11.89
C ASP A 278 -19.26 -6.52 -11.41
N ARG A 279 -18.34 -7.19 -10.71
CA ARG A 279 -18.53 -8.53 -10.17
C ARG A 279 -19.00 -8.50 -8.72
N ALA A 280 -20.30 -8.25 -8.51
CA ALA A 280 -20.87 -8.03 -7.18
C ALA A 280 -20.52 -9.11 -6.14
N SER A 281 -20.57 -10.40 -6.50
CA SER A 281 -20.30 -11.51 -5.56
C SER A 281 -18.83 -11.63 -5.09
N TYR A 282 -17.89 -10.93 -5.74
CA TYR A 282 -16.46 -10.94 -5.40
C TYR A 282 -15.96 -9.57 -4.97
N LYS A 283 -16.84 -8.82 -4.35
CA LYS A 283 -16.62 -7.48 -3.86
C LYS A 283 -16.82 -7.46 -2.35
N GLY A 284 -15.79 -7.06 -1.61
CA GLY A 284 -15.88 -6.92 -0.16
C GLY A 284 -15.15 -5.68 0.31
N THR A 285 -15.65 -5.03 1.34
CA THR A 285 -14.99 -3.83 1.90
C THR A 285 -13.63 -4.14 2.49
N LEU A 286 -13.43 -5.34 3.05
CA LEU A 286 -12.12 -5.81 3.51
C LEU A 286 -11.56 -6.88 2.57
N PHE A 287 -12.35 -7.95 2.31
CA PHE A 287 -11.90 -9.16 1.65
C PHE A 287 -12.79 -9.50 0.45
N GLY A 288 -12.26 -9.51 -0.76
CA GLY A 288 -13.03 -9.83 -1.96
C GLY A 288 -13.45 -11.29 -2.03
N GLN A 289 -12.58 -12.21 -1.65
CA GLN A 289 -12.81 -13.65 -1.69
C GLN A 289 -11.99 -14.39 -0.63
N CYS A 290 -12.60 -15.35 0.04
CA CYS A 290 -11.91 -16.22 0.99
C CYS A 290 -12.15 -17.69 0.60
N ASN A 291 -11.09 -18.38 0.18
CA ASN A 291 -11.12 -19.78 -0.27
C ASN A 291 -10.64 -20.75 0.81
N LYS A 292 -9.97 -20.27 1.86
CA LYS A 292 -9.34 -21.08 2.88
C LYS A 292 -9.45 -20.44 4.26
N ALA A 293 -9.21 -21.23 5.30
CA ALA A 293 -9.30 -20.78 6.67
C ALA A 293 -8.36 -19.62 6.97
N ALA A 294 -8.93 -18.52 7.42
CA ALA A 294 -8.23 -17.33 7.86
C ALA A 294 -8.92 -16.73 9.08
N ARG A 295 -8.22 -15.88 9.79
CA ARG A 295 -8.71 -15.25 11.01
C ARG A 295 -8.57 -13.74 10.92
N PHE A 296 -9.52 -13.03 11.49
CA PHE A 296 -9.41 -11.58 11.58
C PHE A 296 -9.96 -11.06 12.92
N SER A 297 -9.40 -9.96 13.40
CA SER A 297 -9.86 -9.22 14.58
C SER A 297 -9.61 -7.74 14.41
N ASP A 298 -10.39 -6.93 15.11
CA ASP A 298 -10.21 -5.47 15.20
C ASP A 298 -10.12 -4.77 13.82
N CYS A 299 -10.76 -5.35 12.79
CA CYS A 299 -10.76 -4.79 11.45
C CYS A 299 -11.96 -3.87 11.22
N ILE A 300 -11.74 -2.73 10.57
CA ILE A 300 -12.75 -1.72 10.29
C ILE A 300 -12.97 -1.62 8.78
N ALA A 301 -14.21 -1.57 8.36
CA ALA A 301 -14.59 -1.32 6.98
C ALA A 301 -15.60 -0.18 6.91
N GLN A 302 -15.13 1.00 6.53
CA GLN A 302 -15.96 2.18 6.32
C GLN A 302 -16.03 2.62 4.84
N GLY A 303 -15.24 1.98 3.97
CA GLY A 303 -15.27 2.25 2.54
C GLY A 303 -16.60 1.82 1.93
N ASP A 304 -17.18 2.69 1.12
CA ASP A 304 -18.43 2.37 0.41
C ASP A 304 -18.17 1.33 -0.69
N LEU A 305 -19.04 0.32 -0.75
CA LEU A 305 -19.02 -0.69 -1.82
C LEU A 305 -19.67 -0.21 -3.12
N GLY A 306 -20.26 0.99 -3.13
CA GLY A 306 -21.33 1.26 -4.07
C GLY A 306 -22.49 0.29 -3.77
N ALA A 307 -23.64 0.78 -3.44
CA ALA A 307 -24.76 -0.04 -2.94
C ALA A 307 -24.98 -1.31 -3.78
N TYR A 308 -25.08 -2.47 -3.14
CA TYR A 308 -25.81 -3.58 -3.74
C TYR A 308 -27.23 -3.14 -4.05
N GLU A 309 -27.87 -3.77 -5.01
CA GLU A 309 -29.30 -3.50 -5.33
C GLU A 309 -30.21 -3.63 -4.11
N ASP A 310 -29.83 -4.44 -3.10
CA ASP A 310 -30.54 -4.63 -1.83
C ASP A 310 -30.07 -3.68 -0.71
N GLY A 311 -29.12 -2.77 -0.99
CA GLY A 311 -28.59 -1.84 0.01
C GLY A 311 -27.65 -2.46 1.06
N SER A 312 -27.22 -3.71 0.89
CA SER A 312 -26.30 -4.38 1.82
C SER A 312 -24.84 -4.16 1.44
N TYR A 313 -23.97 -4.22 2.43
CA TYR A 313 -22.52 -4.12 2.27
C TYR A 313 -21.84 -5.35 2.88
N ALA A 314 -20.98 -6.02 2.16
CA ALA A 314 -20.31 -7.20 2.64
C ALA A 314 -18.85 -6.91 3.02
N LEU A 315 -18.44 -7.28 4.23
CA LEU A 315 -17.03 -7.29 4.63
C LEU A 315 -16.22 -8.26 3.77
N VAL A 316 -16.84 -9.40 3.48
CA VAL A 316 -16.27 -10.46 2.64
C VAL A 316 -17.21 -10.68 1.47
N GLY A 317 -16.73 -10.50 0.26
CA GLY A 317 -17.55 -10.70 -0.95
C GLY A 317 -17.96 -12.15 -1.12
N VAL A 318 -17.03 -13.08 -1.18
CA VAL A 318 -17.28 -14.52 -1.22
C VAL A 318 -16.53 -15.20 -0.10
N ASN A 319 -17.26 -15.81 0.82
CA ASN A 319 -16.72 -16.58 1.92
C ASN A 319 -17.11 -18.06 1.78
N TYR A 320 -16.33 -18.81 1.05
CA TYR A 320 -16.60 -20.23 0.85
C TYR A 320 -16.51 -20.98 2.19
N THR A 321 -17.56 -21.70 2.55
CA THR A 321 -17.67 -22.50 3.77
C THR A 321 -17.37 -21.75 5.08
N ASN A 322 -17.57 -20.44 5.12
CA ASN A 322 -17.30 -19.60 6.29
C ASN A 322 -15.86 -19.72 6.81
N TYR A 323 -14.89 -19.73 5.91
CA TYR A 323 -13.49 -19.84 6.27
C TYR A 323 -12.93 -18.65 7.07
N MET A 324 -13.51 -17.46 6.91
CA MET A 324 -13.16 -16.31 7.72
C MET A 324 -13.79 -16.43 9.10
N SER A 325 -12.98 -16.37 10.13
CA SER A 325 -13.40 -16.42 11.53
C SER A 325 -12.69 -15.35 12.35
N TYR A 326 -13.36 -14.91 13.42
CA TYR A 326 -12.78 -13.95 14.36
C TYR A 326 -11.72 -14.59 15.24
N ILE A 327 -10.72 -13.80 15.64
CA ILE A 327 -9.73 -14.15 16.67
C ILE A 327 -10.18 -13.51 17.99
N GLY A 328 -10.38 -14.31 19.04
CA GLY A 328 -10.66 -13.81 20.40
C GLY A 328 -12.11 -13.41 20.68
N ASP A 329 -12.34 -12.81 21.83
CA ASP A 329 -13.64 -12.34 22.27
C ASP A 329 -14.09 -11.11 21.49
N HIS A 330 -15.24 -11.16 20.99
CA HIS A 330 -16.21 -10.32 20.30
C HIS A 330 -16.12 -8.79 20.30
N ASN A 331 -15.11 -8.18 20.84
CA ASN A 331 -14.87 -6.73 20.72
C ASN A 331 -14.14 -6.35 19.43
N ALA A 332 -13.98 -7.30 18.53
CA ALA A 332 -13.39 -7.06 17.24
C ALA A 332 -14.34 -6.23 16.38
N THR A 333 -13.86 -5.07 16.01
CA THR A 333 -14.56 -4.09 15.20
C THR A 333 -14.41 -4.37 13.71
N ALA A 334 -14.96 -5.46 13.22
CA ALA A 334 -15.28 -5.50 11.81
C ALA A 334 -16.75 -5.11 11.69
N VAL A 335 -17.05 -4.08 10.94
CA VAL A 335 -18.37 -3.50 10.94
C VAL A 335 -19.14 -3.89 9.70
N HIS A 336 -20.37 -4.23 9.91
CA HIS A 336 -21.35 -4.49 8.90
C HIS A 336 -22.32 -3.31 8.84
N VAL A 337 -22.53 -2.74 7.67
CA VAL A 337 -23.51 -1.67 7.45
C VAL A 337 -24.79 -2.27 6.91
N ASN A 338 -25.91 -1.97 7.54
CA ASN A 338 -27.22 -2.37 7.02
C ASN A 338 -27.78 -1.34 6.00
N SER A 339 -28.92 -1.65 5.41
CA SER A 339 -29.63 -0.79 4.45
C SER A 339 -30.05 0.59 4.98
N GLN A 340 -29.91 0.82 6.28
CA GLN A 340 -30.21 2.09 6.96
C GLN A 340 -28.94 2.85 7.35
N ASN A 341 -27.77 2.45 6.83
CA ASN A 341 -26.44 2.96 7.19
C ASN A 341 -26.09 2.80 8.68
N ILE A 342 -26.70 1.84 9.37
CA ILE A 342 -26.37 1.53 10.75
C ILE A 342 -25.25 0.50 10.77
N LEU A 343 -24.18 0.82 11.47
CA LEU A 343 -23.03 -0.04 11.65
C LEU A 343 -23.26 -1.04 12.78
N TYR A 344 -22.90 -2.28 12.54
CA TYR A 344 -22.98 -3.34 13.54
C TYR A 344 -21.62 -4.02 13.70
N TYR A 345 -21.27 -4.29 14.94
CA TYR A 345 -20.18 -5.21 15.23
C TYR A 345 -20.57 -6.63 14.81
N PRO A 346 -19.58 -7.51 14.62
CA PRO A 346 -19.86 -8.90 14.22
C PRO A 346 -20.73 -9.69 15.20
N ASN A 347 -20.75 -9.31 16.48
CA ASN A 347 -21.61 -9.90 17.48
C ASN A 347 -23.08 -9.46 17.39
N GLY A 348 -23.41 -8.65 16.37
CA GLY A 348 -24.75 -8.11 16.17
C GLY A 348 -25.10 -6.89 17.03
N SER A 349 -24.19 -6.41 17.88
CA SER A 349 -24.40 -5.14 18.59
C SER A 349 -24.19 -3.96 17.65
N GLN A 350 -25.00 -2.93 17.81
CA GLN A 350 -24.87 -1.70 17.03
C GLN A 350 -23.58 -0.96 17.44
N VAL A 351 -22.81 -0.52 16.45
CA VAL A 351 -21.70 0.43 16.71
C VAL A 351 -22.34 1.72 17.24
N PRO A 352 -21.82 2.33 18.32
CA PRO A 352 -22.33 3.62 18.76
C PRO A 352 -22.36 4.61 17.59
N ALA A 353 -23.43 5.33 17.45
CA ALA A 353 -23.54 6.36 16.43
C ALA A 353 -22.36 7.33 16.56
N GLU A 354 -21.77 7.71 15.40
CA GLU A 354 -20.82 8.82 15.37
C GLU A 354 -21.42 10.02 16.12
N PRO A 355 -20.62 10.79 16.84
CA PRO A 355 -21.14 11.95 17.53
C PRO A 355 -21.85 12.86 16.52
N GLU A 356 -22.97 13.46 16.90
CA GLU A 356 -23.70 14.41 16.05
C GLU A 356 -22.79 15.50 15.47
N PHE A 357 -21.73 15.83 16.21
CA PHE A 357 -20.66 16.72 15.78
C PHE A 357 -19.32 16.23 16.31
N GLY A 358 -18.40 15.85 15.44
CA GLY A 358 -17.11 15.34 15.83
C GLY A 358 -16.21 14.92 14.67
N VAL A 359 -14.98 14.60 14.98
CA VAL A 359 -14.00 14.09 14.02
C VAL A 359 -13.51 12.71 14.44
N ASN A 360 -13.18 11.86 13.48
CA ASN A 360 -12.71 10.50 13.74
C ASN A 360 -11.27 10.44 14.25
N LEU A 361 -10.46 11.50 14.02
CA LEU A 361 -9.07 11.56 14.46
C LEU A 361 -8.86 12.76 15.38
N SER A 362 -8.22 12.54 16.53
CA SER A 362 -7.82 13.60 17.46
C SER A 362 -6.44 14.19 17.11
N SER A 363 -5.64 13.49 16.31
CA SER A 363 -4.33 13.96 15.86
C SER A 363 -3.95 13.36 14.53
N VAL A 364 -3.11 14.09 13.78
CA VAL A 364 -2.51 13.65 12.51
C VAL A 364 -1.04 14.00 12.50
N GLU A 365 -0.23 13.13 11.88
CA GLU A 365 1.19 13.36 11.66
C GLU A 365 1.46 13.67 10.20
N LEU A 366 2.15 14.78 9.93
CA LEU A 366 2.54 15.20 8.60
C LEU A 366 4.07 15.18 8.46
N ASN A 367 4.53 14.84 7.27
CA ASN A 367 5.97 14.86 6.98
C ASN A 367 6.49 16.30 6.86
N ALA A 368 7.80 16.46 7.01
CA ALA A 368 8.45 17.75 6.92
C ALA A 368 8.30 18.42 5.54
N GLN A 369 8.11 17.65 4.47
CA GLN A 369 7.98 18.16 3.11
C GLN A 369 6.60 18.75 2.81
N GLY A 370 5.61 18.48 3.66
CA GLY A 370 4.22 18.87 3.40
C GLY A 370 3.61 18.12 2.20
N SER A 371 4.20 17.00 1.82
CA SER A 371 3.78 16.23 0.64
C SER A 371 2.71 15.18 0.95
N ASN A 372 2.38 14.98 2.22
CA ASN A 372 1.25 14.14 2.63
C ASN A 372 0.16 15.01 3.25
N ALA A 373 -1.08 14.59 3.09
CA ALA A 373 -2.22 15.13 3.78
C ALA A 373 -2.95 13.99 4.51
N ALA A 374 -3.52 14.30 5.65
CA ALA A 374 -4.40 13.38 6.36
C ALA A 374 -5.85 13.66 6.00
N VAL A 375 -6.64 12.63 5.79
CA VAL A 375 -8.08 12.77 5.62
C VAL A 375 -8.76 12.51 6.95
N VAL A 376 -9.51 13.47 7.43
CA VAL A 376 -10.36 13.35 8.61
C VAL A 376 -11.82 13.25 8.18
N GLN A 377 -12.57 12.48 8.92
CA GLN A 377 -14.01 12.37 8.76
C GLN A 377 -14.67 13.30 9.77
N LEU A 378 -15.43 14.26 9.28
CA LEU A 378 -16.24 15.15 10.11
C LEU A 378 -17.69 14.69 10.08
N SER A 379 -18.25 14.38 11.23
CA SER A 379 -19.69 14.26 11.43
C SER A 379 -20.24 15.63 11.84
N SER A 380 -21.22 16.14 11.13
CA SER A 380 -21.84 17.44 11.41
C SER A 380 -23.38 17.37 11.24
N VAL A 381 -23.95 16.26 11.75
CA VAL A 381 -25.40 16.02 11.67
C VAL A 381 -26.14 17.18 12.36
N ASP A 382 -27.03 17.82 11.61
CA ASP A 382 -27.85 18.95 12.04
C ASP A 382 -27.08 20.28 12.32
N TYR A 383 -25.76 20.33 12.07
CA TYR A 383 -24.94 21.52 12.32
C TYR A 383 -24.27 22.03 11.04
N ASP A 384 -24.51 23.30 10.69
CA ASP A 384 -23.62 24.04 9.81
C ASP A 384 -22.34 24.35 10.58
N TRP A 385 -21.19 24.37 9.92
CA TRP A 385 -19.90 24.41 10.62
C TRP A 385 -18.88 25.31 9.92
N THR A 386 -17.88 25.71 10.68
CA THR A 386 -16.68 26.40 10.22
C THR A 386 -15.44 25.63 10.63
N VAL A 387 -14.35 25.84 9.91
CA VAL A 387 -13.04 25.30 10.28
C VAL A 387 -11.98 26.36 10.28
N SER A 388 -11.08 26.30 11.24
CA SER A 388 -9.92 27.17 11.36
C SER A 388 -8.70 26.38 11.85
N ALA A 389 -7.51 26.86 11.50
CA ALA A 389 -6.25 26.36 12.03
C ALA A 389 -5.52 27.50 12.75
N ASP A 390 -4.86 27.19 13.87
CA ASP A 390 -4.05 28.18 14.60
C ASP A 390 -2.62 28.31 14.04
N GLY A 391 -2.26 27.49 13.07
CA GLY A 391 -1.02 27.56 12.30
C GLY A 391 -1.28 27.98 10.85
N ASP A 392 -0.66 29.07 10.40
CA ASP A 392 -0.77 29.60 9.03
C ASP A 392 -0.19 28.66 7.95
N TRP A 393 0.54 27.67 8.37
CA TRP A 393 1.16 26.65 7.52
C TRP A 393 0.28 25.39 7.35
N VAL A 394 -0.87 25.33 8.01
CA VAL A 394 -1.84 24.22 7.88
C VAL A 394 -2.88 24.57 6.83
N HIS A 395 -3.13 23.65 5.92
CA HIS A 395 -4.14 23.79 4.88
C HIS A 395 -5.28 22.83 5.11
N VAL A 396 -6.50 23.34 5.12
CA VAL A 396 -7.71 22.53 5.20
C VAL A 396 -8.41 22.60 3.86
N THR A 397 -8.57 21.46 3.20
CA THR A 397 -9.14 21.37 1.85
C THR A 397 -10.18 20.25 1.78
N ASP A 398 -10.98 20.26 0.75
CA ASP A 398 -11.78 19.10 0.35
C ASP A 398 -10.90 18.06 -0.38
N LEU A 399 -11.50 16.96 -0.83
CA LEU A 399 -10.79 15.90 -1.53
C LEU A 399 -10.25 16.32 -2.91
N SER A 400 -10.75 17.44 -3.45
CA SER A 400 -10.29 18.03 -4.72
C SER A 400 -9.23 19.13 -4.54
N ASP A 401 -8.71 19.29 -3.33
CA ASP A 401 -7.74 20.31 -2.92
C ASP A 401 -8.28 21.76 -2.93
N ALA A 402 -9.60 21.94 -2.97
CA ALA A 402 -10.19 23.25 -2.81
C ALA A 402 -10.22 23.65 -1.32
N PRO A 403 -9.83 24.91 -0.98
CA PRO A 403 -9.84 25.37 0.41
C PRO A 403 -11.22 25.28 1.05
N VAL A 404 -11.28 24.75 2.27
CA VAL A 404 -12.51 24.64 3.05
C VAL A 404 -12.39 25.53 4.29
N VAL A 405 -13.37 26.40 4.49
CA VAL A 405 -13.48 27.28 5.67
C VAL A 405 -14.79 27.06 6.42
N SER A 406 -15.77 26.46 5.76
CA SER A 406 -17.08 26.13 6.32
C SER A 406 -17.78 25.06 5.50
N GLY A 407 -18.80 24.43 6.06
CA GLY A 407 -19.67 23.48 5.40
C GLY A 407 -21.08 23.55 5.96
N VAL A 408 -21.99 22.93 5.24
CA VAL A 408 -23.38 22.79 5.68
C VAL A 408 -23.57 21.48 6.41
N ARG A 409 -24.64 21.40 7.20
CA ARG A 409 -25.06 20.15 7.84
C ARG A 409 -25.23 19.04 6.82
N ASP A 410 -24.78 17.86 7.18
CA ASP A 410 -24.95 16.66 6.36
C ASP A 410 -25.43 15.51 7.25
N SER A 411 -26.23 14.64 6.69
CA SER A 411 -26.65 13.40 7.37
C SER A 411 -25.59 12.31 7.37
N GLY A 412 -24.47 12.53 6.67
CA GLY A 412 -23.36 11.61 6.54
C GLY A 412 -22.05 12.18 7.09
N VAL A 413 -20.98 11.49 6.75
CA VAL A 413 -19.61 11.89 7.09
C VAL A 413 -19.04 12.73 5.94
N GLN A 414 -18.47 13.88 6.28
CA GLN A 414 -17.74 14.73 5.34
C GLN A 414 -16.25 14.45 5.46
N TYR A 415 -15.57 14.36 4.32
CA TYR A 415 -14.14 14.07 4.27
C TYR A 415 -13.37 15.36 4.03
N ILE A 416 -12.50 15.70 4.96
CA ILE A 416 -11.70 16.92 4.95
C ILE A 416 -10.22 16.54 4.95
N LYS A 417 -9.45 17.11 4.03
CA LYS A 417 -7.99 16.94 4.01
C LYS A 417 -7.32 17.98 4.87
N ILE A 418 -6.37 17.57 5.69
CA ILE A 418 -5.48 18.42 6.46
C ILE A 418 -4.07 18.22 5.91
N GLY A 419 -3.54 19.22 5.27
CA GLY A 419 -2.20 19.28 4.73
C GLY A 419 -1.37 20.37 5.39
N ALA A 420 -0.12 20.53 4.97
CA ALA A 420 0.78 21.54 5.51
C ALA A 420 1.81 22.01 4.48
N ASP A 421 2.26 23.25 4.61
CA ASP A 421 3.48 23.72 3.95
C ASP A 421 4.70 22.96 4.44
N ALA A 422 5.75 22.91 3.62
CA ALA A 422 7.01 22.29 4.03
C ALA A 422 7.57 22.94 5.31
N ASN A 423 7.90 22.13 6.30
CA ASN A 423 8.63 22.58 7.47
C ASN A 423 10.13 22.69 7.14
N THR A 424 10.59 23.93 6.94
CA THR A 424 11.99 24.20 6.63
C THR A 424 12.90 24.31 7.86
N LYS A 425 12.30 24.20 9.06
CA LYS A 425 13.03 24.30 10.34
C LYS A 425 13.50 22.92 10.82
N THR A 426 14.54 22.91 11.63
CA THR A 426 15.10 21.72 12.27
C THR A 426 14.32 21.26 13.51
N ALA A 427 13.28 21.96 13.88
CA ALA A 427 12.38 21.58 14.96
C ALA A 427 11.02 21.14 14.40
N PRO A 428 10.36 20.12 14.98
CA PRO A 428 8.99 19.80 14.66
C PRO A 428 8.08 20.96 15.05
N ARG A 429 6.90 21.02 14.45
CA ARG A 429 5.89 22.02 14.79
C ARG A 429 4.53 21.37 14.93
N SER A 430 3.68 22.00 15.71
CA SER A 430 2.30 21.55 15.93
C SER A 430 1.34 22.69 15.74
N ALA A 431 0.14 22.36 15.33
CA ALA A 431 -1.00 23.26 15.23
C ALA A 431 -2.29 22.53 15.60
N VAL A 432 -3.37 23.25 15.80
CA VAL A 432 -4.69 22.70 16.05
C VAL A 432 -5.64 23.17 14.96
N VAL A 433 -6.31 22.22 14.32
CA VAL A 433 -7.45 22.47 13.45
C VAL A 433 -8.71 22.35 14.30
N THR A 434 -9.53 23.38 14.30
CA THR A 434 -10.78 23.43 15.06
C THR A 434 -11.95 23.47 14.09
N PHE A 435 -12.83 22.49 14.18
CA PHE A 435 -14.15 22.47 13.59
C PHE A 435 -15.14 22.96 14.64
N ALA A 436 -15.99 23.91 14.30
CA ALA A 436 -16.99 24.46 15.23
C ALA A 436 -18.34 24.61 14.52
N SER A 437 -19.41 24.25 15.22
CA SER A 437 -20.75 24.55 14.73
C SER A 437 -20.94 26.07 14.66
N THR A 438 -21.70 26.55 13.68
CA THR A 438 -21.92 28.01 13.49
C THR A 438 -22.68 28.66 14.64
N ASP A 439 -23.46 27.89 15.42
CA ASP A 439 -24.14 28.34 16.63
C ASP A 439 -23.24 28.32 17.86
N GLY A 440 -22.00 27.84 17.74
CA GLY A 440 -21.02 27.77 18.83
C GLY A 440 -21.28 26.69 19.86
N SER A 441 -22.30 25.85 19.70
CA SER A 441 -22.69 24.84 20.69
C SER A 441 -21.80 23.59 20.68
N LYS A 442 -21.13 23.32 19.56
CA LYS A 442 -20.30 22.12 19.37
C LYS A 442 -18.93 22.48 18.78
N SER A 443 -17.91 21.73 19.15
CA SER A 443 -16.59 21.83 18.55
C SER A 443 -15.85 20.51 18.60
N ALA A 444 -14.98 20.30 17.64
CA ALA A 444 -14.05 19.18 17.58
C ALA A 444 -12.68 19.66 17.10
N THR A 445 -11.61 19.09 17.59
CA THR A 445 -10.27 19.50 17.26
C THR A 445 -9.42 18.35 16.77
N VAL A 446 -8.51 18.66 15.83
CA VAL A 446 -7.47 17.76 15.36
C VAL A 446 -6.13 18.41 15.62
N ARG A 447 -5.28 17.78 16.39
CA ARG A 447 -3.89 18.21 16.53
C ARG A 447 -3.11 17.80 15.29
N VAL A 448 -2.37 18.72 14.72
CA VAL A 448 -1.50 18.50 13.57
C VAL A 448 -0.06 18.57 14.04
N ASP A 449 0.64 17.46 14.03
CA ASP A 449 2.07 17.38 14.31
C ASP A 449 2.84 17.21 13.00
N GLN A 450 3.75 18.14 12.70
CA GLN A 450 4.58 18.06 11.52
C GLN A 450 6.04 17.84 11.89
N GLN A 451 6.64 16.85 11.25
CA GLN A 451 8.03 16.47 11.46
C GLN A 451 8.98 17.63 11.17
N ALA A 452 10.10 17.65 11.88
CA ALA A 452 11.20 18.53 11.58
C ALA A 452 11.78 18.22 10.20
N ARG A 453 12.25 19.23 9.50
CA ARG A 453 13.17 19.01 8.39
C ARG A 453 14.38 18.27 8.96
N GLY A 454 14.66 17.07 8.45
CA GLY A 454 15.89 16.36 8.77
C GLY A 454 17.09 17.31 8.59
N GLU A 455 18.14 17.16 9.40
CA GLU A 455 19.32 18.01 9.28
C GLU A 455 19.72 18.14 7.81
N ALA A 456 19.99 19.38 7.39
CA ALA A 456 20.48 19.62 6.05
C ALA A 456 21.74 18.79 5.88
N PHE A 457 21.71 17.81 4.99
CA PHE A 457 22.88 16.97 4.73
C PHE A 457 24.08 17.85 4.45
N PRO A 458 25.27 17.50 4.99
CA PRO A 458 26.46 18.28 4.77
C PRO A 458 26.67 18.46 3.27
N SER A 459 26.86 19.70 2.84
CA SER A 459 27.02 20.07 1.43
C SER A 459 28.31 19.57 0.78
N LYS A 460 29.09 18.77 1.49
CA LYS A 460 30.34 18.19 1.00
C LYS A 460 30.36 16.68 1.20
N TRP A 461 30.52 15.96 0.11
CA TRP A 461 30.89 14.57 0.11
C TRP A 461 32.27 14.42 0.73
N VAL A 462 32.38 13.76 1.87
CA VAL A 462 33.67 13.23 2.34
C VAL A 462 33.67 11.76 1.91
N PHE A 463 34.26 11.50 0.76
CA PHE A 463 34.68 10.15 0.44
C PHE A 463 35.79 9.78 1.43
N GLN A 464 35.47 9.05 2.49
CA GLN A 464 36.49 8.23 3.10
C GLN A 464 36.77 7.11 2.09
N ALA A 465 37.86 7.24 1.38
CA ALA A 465 38.44 6.14 0.65
C ALA A 465 38.85 5.07 1.69
N SER A 466 37.88 4.20 2.05
CA SER A 466 38.27 2.92 2.62
C SER A 466 39.02 2.22 1.49
N THR A 467 40.24 1.85 1.74
CA THR A 467 41.07 1.03 0.87
C THR A 467 40.37 -0.31 0.65
N LEU A 468 39.43 -0.33 -0.32
CA LEU A 468 39.00 -1.57 -0.89
C LEU A 468 40.11 -2.07 -1.80
N PRO A 469 40.65 -3.27 -1.57
CA PRO A 469 41.63 -3.82 -2.50
C PRO A 469 40.93 -3.96 -3.86
N LEU A 470 41.51 -3.25 -4.83
CA LEU A 470 41.21 -3.48 -6.25
C LEU A 470 41.75 -4.89 -6.57
N TYR A 471 40.84 -5.88 -6.59
CA TYR A 471 41.17 -7.13 -7.24
C TYR A 471 40.98 -6.94 -8.73
N GLY A 472 42.11 -7.05 -9.44
CA GLY A 472 42.22 -7.07 -10.89
C GLY A 472 41.53 -8.30 -11.52
#